data_701e34c5b4f52e2d7e2e8a4caa017c40
#
_entry.id   701e34c5b4f52e2d7e2e8a4caa017c40
#
_cell.length_a   1.000
_cell.length_b   1.000
_cell.length_c   1.000
_cell.angle_alpha   90.00
_cell.angle_beta   90.00
_cell.angle_gamma   90.00
#
_symmetry.space_group_name_H-M   'P 1'
#
loop_
_entity.id
_entity.type
_entity.pdbx_description
1 polymer ?
#
loop_
_entity_poly.entity_id
_entity_poly.type
_entity_poly.pdbx_seq_one_letter_code
_entity_poly.pdbx_strand_id
1 'polypeptide(L)'
;MATVRHVPTGKRFLFVHIPRTAGRFIETNLMVKNQFVWDDDWEKFGIDKVYRKVDGIELGHFHRELYEKHLDIEGIPHISIVRNPFNRFISASVYLKRVYGDDIQSVMEDPMMFYSLIENYPCTESINWYRPMVDFMSEKTQVWKFDDGFEEEFTTWLGGILGVDLKFDPNIEYNKQVDEHNKLKLTPELIHNLRDLYRKDIEQFYPELATPFEEGT
;
A
#
# COMPACT_ATOMS: atom_id res chain seq x y z
N MET A 1 0.86 -8.40 1.41
CA MET A 1 2.26 -8.29 1.90
C MET A 1 2.83 -9.67 1.97
N ALA A 2 4.09 -9.85 1.60
CA ALA A 2 4.74 -11.15 1.73
C ALA A 2 6.25 -10.95 1.75
N THR A 3 6.94 -11.90 2.30
CA THR A 3 8.37 -12.01 2.07
C THR A 3 8.62 -12.45 0.63
N VAL A 4 9.60 -11.84 0.02
CA VAL A 4 10.00 -12.05 -1.38
C VAL A 4 11.44 -12.49 -1.41
N ARG A 5 11.76 -13.49 -2.23
CA ARG A 5 13.11 -14.04 -2.35
C ARG A 5 13.62 -13.95 -3.78
N HIS A 6 14.81 -13.43 -3.97
CA HIS A 6 15.52 -13.46 -5.24
C HIS A 6 16.15 -14.85 -5.45
N VAL A 7 15.68 -15.57 -6.46
CA VAL A 7 16.06 -16.98 -6.70
C VAL A 7 17.56 -17.16 -6.87
N PRO A 8 18.28 -16.37 -7.70
CA PRO A 8 19.72 -16.57 -7.92
C PRO A 8 20.60 -16.35 -6.71
N THR A 9 20.24 -15.42 -5.81
CA THR A 9 21.10 -15.04 -4.68
C THR A 9 20.59 -15.52 -3.33
N GLY A 10 19.35 -15.99 -3.26
CA GLY A 10 18.67 -16.35 -2.01
C GLY A 10 18.30 -15.15 -1.12
N LYS A 11 18.60 -13.91 -1.53
CA LYS A 11 18.28 -12.71 -0.73
C LYS A 11 16.80 -12.54 -0.55
N ARG A 12 16.39 -12.18 0.66
CA ARG A 12 14.98 -11.99 1.06
C ARG A 12 14.74 -10.54 1.45
N PHE A 13 13.51 -10.09 1.29
CA PHE A 13 13.02 -8.83 1.83
C PHE A 13 11.52 -8.89 2.09
N LEU A 14 11.02 -8.03 2.96
CA LEU A 14 9.60 -7.81 3.17
C LEU A 14 9.11 -6.69 2.26
N PHE A 15 8.22 -7.02 1.32
CA PHE A 15 7.50 -6.00 0.57
C PHE A 15 6.22 -5.61 1.33
N VAL A 16 6.27 -4.46 1.98
CA VAL A 16 5.13 -3.88 2.70
C VAL A 16 4.15 -3.30 1.69
N HIS A 17 3.25 -4.16 1.19
CA HIS A 17 2.30 -3.77 0.15
C HIS A 17 1.13 -3.01 0.75
N ILE A 18 1.19 -1.69 0.69
CA ILE A 18 0.08 -0.81 1.02
C ILE A 18 -0.92 -0.81 -0.15
N PRO A 19 -2.22 -1.00 0.09
CA PRO A 19 -3.21 -0.96 -0.99
C PRO A 19 -3.17 0.35 -1.79
N ARG A 20 -3.22 0.24 -3.12
CA ARG A 20 -3.28 1.35 -4.09
C ARG A 20 -2.02 2.22 -4.21
N THR A 21 -0.85 1.68 -3.87
CA THR A 21 0.45 2.32 -4.05
C THR A 21 1.34 1.65 -5.12
N ALA A 22 0.73 1.10 -6.16
CA ALA A 22 1.40 0.35 -7.25
C ALA A 22 1.97 -1.02 -6.89
N GLY A 23 1.58 -1.63 -5.76
CA GLY A 23 2.14 -2.91 -5.33
C GLY A 23 2.13 -3.99 -6.40
N ARG A 24 1.03 -4.17 -7.15
CA ARG A 24 0.97 -5.15 -8.24
C ARG A 24 1.95 -4.89 -9.38
N PHE A 25 2.19 -3.64 -9.74
CA PHE A 25 3.19 -3.29 -10.74
C PHE A 25 4.58 -3.71 -10.29
N ILE A 26 4.93 -3.40 -9.03
CA ILE A 26 6.21 -3.78 -8.44
C ILE A 26 6.35 -5.30 -8.39
N GLU A 27 5.37 -5.99 -7.83
CA GLU A 27 5.36 -7.45 -7.72
C GLU A 27 5.57 -8.13 -9.06
N THR A 28 4.86 -7.70 -10.10
CA THR A 28 5.01 -8.32 -11.41
C THR A 28 6.38 -8.08 -12.03
N ASN A 29 6.91 -6.86 -11.93
CA ASN A 29 8.26 -6.60 -12.40
C ASN A 29 9.31 -7.44 -11.66
N LEU A 30 9.16 -7.60 -10.35
CA LEU A 30 10.04 -8.47 -9.56
C LEU A 30 9.94 -9.94 -10.00
N MET A 31 8.72 -10.47 -10.12
CA MET A 31 8.50 -11.88 -10.43
C MET A 31 8.85 -12.23 -11.88
N VAL A 32 8.39 -11.42 -12.84
CA VAL A 32 8.50 -11.74 -14.27
C VAL A 32 9.86 -11.36 -14.84
N LYS A 33 10.42 -10.20 -14.44
CA LYS A 33 11.64 -9.67 -15.04
C LYS A 33 12.90 -9.91 -14.21
N ASN A 34 12.77 -10.11 -12.90
CA ASN A 34 13.90 -10.11 -11.97
C ASN A 34 14.04 -11.41 -11.15
N GLN A 35 13.36 -12.46 -11.53
CA GLN A 35 13.49 -13.80 -10.92
C GLN A 35 13.23 -13.85 -9.41
N PHE A 36 12.33 -13.01 -8.91
CA PHE A 36 11.86 -13.12 -7.54
C PHE A 36 10.68 -14.09 -7.48
N VAL A 37 10.51 -14.69 -6.31
CA VAL A 37 9.37 -15.53 -5.98
C VAL A 37 8.83 -15.14 -4.61
N TRP A 38 7.56 -15.42 -4.37
CA TRP A 38 7.02 -15.37 -3.03
C TRP A 38 7.75 -16.41 -2.19
N ASP A 39 8.20 -16.01 -1.00
CA ASP A 39 8.74 -16.95 -0.05
C ASP A 39 7.58 -17.70 0.62
N ASP A 40 7.65 -19.05 0.63
CA ASP A 40 6.53 -19.94 1.01
C ASP A 40 6.23 -19.96 2.52
N ASP A 41 6.45 -18.85 3.23
CA ASP A 41 6.19 -18.75 4.67
C ASP A 41 4.72 -19.04 5.06
N TRP A 42 3.80 -18.88 4.13
CA TRP A 42 2.37 -19.12 4.34
C TRP A 42 2.00 -20.57 4.66
N GLU A 43 2.77 -21.55 4.19
CA GLU A 43 2.50 -22.96 4.53
C GLU A 43 2.73 -23.23 6.03
N LYS A 44 3.61 -22.48 6.67
CA LYS A 44 3.92 -22.61 8.11
C LYS A 44 2.76 -22.13 9.01
N PHE A 45 1.90 -21.25 8.49
CA PHE A 45 0.87 -20.59 9.31
C PHE A 45 -0.52 -21.23 9.19
N GLY A 46 -0.67 -22.37 8.48
CA GLY A 46 -1.97 -23.00 8.28
C GLY A 46 -2.99 -22.11 7.57
N ILE A 47 -2.51 -21.06 6.89
CA ILE A 47 -3.34 -20.12 6.12
C ILE A 47 -3.87 -20.89 4.92
N ASP A 48 -5.20 -20.97 4.81
CA ASP A 48 -5.85 -21.58 3.67
C ASP A 48 -5.34 -20.98 2.36
N LYS A 49 -4.79 -21.85 1.50
CA LYS A 49 -4.25 -21.48 0.18
C LYS A 49 -5.28 -20.76 -0.70
N VAL A 50 -6.57 -20.94 -0.44
CA VAL A 50 -7.66 -20.36 -1.22
C VAL A 50 -7.96 -18.93 -0.77
N TYR A 51 -8.07 -18.70 0.53
CA TYR A 51 -8.51 -17.39 1.05
C TYR A 51 -7.37 -16.48 1.47
N ARG A 52 -6.20 -17.02 1.84
CA ARG A 52 -4.99 -16.26 2.22
C ARG A 52 -5.25 -15.11 3.19
N LYS A 53 -6.14 -15.35 4.16
CA LYS A 53 -6.59 -14.34 5.13
C LYS A 53 -6.29 -14.77 6.55
N VAL A 54 -5.90 -13.79 7.36
CA VAL A 54 -5.84 -13.89 8.81
C VAL A 54 -6.70 -12.77 9.38
N ASP A 55 -7.62 -13.13 10.29
CA ASP A 55 -8.53 -12.17 10.91
C ASP A 55 -9.30 -11.29 9.90
N GLY A 56 -9.64 -11.87 8.73
CA GLY A 56 -10.36 -11.20 7.67
C GLY A 56 -9.50 -10.37 6.70
N ILE A 57 -8.20 -10.17 7.00
CA ILE A 57 -7.28 -9.40 6.18
C ILE A 57 -6.47 -10.33 5.26
N GLU A 58 -6.38 -9.97 3.98
CA GLU A 58 -5.57 -10.71 3.02
C GLU A 58 -4.07 -10.58 3.34
N LEU A 59 -3.34 -11.69 3.21
CA LEU A 59 -1.88 -11.72 3.40
C LEU A 59 -1.17 -10.62 2.56
N GLY A 60 -1.70 -10.33 1.39
CA GLY A 60 -1.21 -9.25 0.52
C GLY A 60 -1.28 -7.86 1.17
N HIS A 61 -2.14 -7.65 2.16
CA HIS A 61 -2.42 -6.34 2.74
C HIS A 61 -2.24 -6.30 4.27
N PHE A 62 -1.43 -7.20 4.85
CA PHE A 62 -1.14 -7.17 6.28
C PHE A 62 -0.57 -5.82 6.70
N HIS A 63 -1.16 -5.19 7.71
CA HIS A 63 -0.56 -4.07 8.42
C HIS A 63 0.49 -4.54 9.43
N ARG A 64 1.20 -3.62 10.07
CA ARG A 64 2.38 -3.91 10.90
C ARG A 64 2.14 -5.01 11.94
N GLU A 65 1.10 -4.91 12.74
CA GLU A 65 0.81 -5.89 13.79
C GLU A 65 0.64 -7.31 13.26
N LEU A 66 0.01 -7.47 12.08
CA LEU A 66 -0.20 -8.77 11.47
C LEU A 66 1.09 -9.37 10.94
N TYR A 67 1.92 -8.61 10.21
CA TYR A 67 3.13 -9.21 9.68
C TYR A 67 4.20 -9.44 10.75
N GLU A 68 4.30 -8.60 11.77
CA GLU A 68 5.20 -8.82 12.90
C GLU A 68 4.82 -10.07 13.70
N LYS A 69 3.51 -10.37 13.78
CA LYS A 69 3.00 -11.57 14.46
C LYS A 69 3.15 -12.85 13.65
N HIS A 70 3.02 -12.78 12.34
CA HIS A 70 2.82 -13.94 11.49
C HIS A 70 3.95 -14.23 10.49
N LEU A 71 4.90 -13.33 10.26
CA LEU A 71 5.98 -13.54 9.29
C LEU A 71 7.35 -13.58 9.97
N ASP A 72 8.24 -14.41 9.41
CA ASP A 72 9.66 -14.42 9.78
C ASP A 72 10.39 -13.32 9.01
N ILE A 73 10.51 -12.15 9.64
CA ILE A 73 11.03 -10.93 9.05
C ILE A 73 12.31 -10.44 9.73
N GLU A 74 12.89 -11.23 10.61
CA GLU A 74 14.10 -10.84 11.33
C GLU A 74 15.29 -10.72 10.36
N GLY A 75 16.02 -9.62 10.46
CA GLY A 75 17.25 -9.39 9.70
C GLY A 75 17.09 -9.14 8.19
N ILE A 76 15.86 -9.05 7.67
CA ILE A 76 15.62 -8.73 6.26
C ILE A 76 15.24 -7.25 6.06
N PRO A 77 15.54 -6.64 4.90
CA PRO A 77 15.08 -5.28 4.57
C PRO A 77 13.55 -5.23 4.47
N HIS A 78 12.95 -4.13 4.92
CA HIS A 78 11.54 -3.82 4.71
C HIS A 78 11.44 -2.68 3.70
N ILE A 79 10.61 -2.84 2.68
CA ILE A 79 10.45 -1.91 1.57
C ILE A 79 8.97 -1.63 1.36
N SER A 80 8.63 -0.35 1.17
CA SER A 80 7.27 0.07 0.85
C SER A 80 7.24 1.17 -0.19
N ILE A 81 6.10 1.27 -0.86
CA ILE A 81 5.75 2.41 -1.70
C ILE A 81 4.66 3.22 -1.02
N VAL A 82 4.86 4.53 -0.90
CA VAL A 82 3.83 5.46 -0.42
C VAL A 82 3.28 6.28 -1.59
N ARG A 83 2.10 6.81 -1.44
CA ARG A 83 1.42 7.62 -2.45
C ARG A 83 0.72 8.78 -1.78
N ASN A 84 0.56 9.91 -2.48
CA ASN A 84 -0.26 11.01 -2.00
C ASN A 84 -1.55 10.46 -1.38
N PRO A 85 -1.84 10.73 -0.08
CA PRO A 85 -2.92 10.08 0.67
C PRO A 85 -4.31 10.35 0.09
N PHE A 86 -4.54 11.54 -0.49
CA PHE A 86 -5.81 11.86 -1.15
C PHE A 86 -5.99 11.05 -2.44
N ASN A 87 -4.94 10.96 -3.26
CA ASN A 87 -4.95 10.18 -4.49
C ASN A 87 -5.08 8.68 -4.18
N ARG A 88 -4.48 8.21 -3.09
CA ARG A 88 -4.62 6.84 -2.63
C ARG A 88 -6.06 6.55 -2.19
N PHE A 89 -6.65 7.44 -1.41
CA PHE A 89 -8.04 7.33 -0.97
C PHE A 89 -9.00 7.23 -2.17
N ILE A 90 -8.91 8.15 -3.14
CA ILE A 90 -9.72 8.12 -4.35
C ILE A 90 -9.53 6.78 -5.09
N SER A 91 -8.29 6.33 -5.23
CA SER A 91 -7.97 5.08 -5.92
C SER A 91 -8.54 3.84 -5.21
N ALA A 92 -8.54 3.82 -3.88
CA ALA A 92 -9.15 2.77 -3.09
C ALA A 92 -10.67 2.78 -3.25
N SER A 93 -11.29 3.95 -3.15
CA SER A 93 -12.74 4.16 -3.27
C SER A 93 -13.28 3.68 -4.61
N VAL A 94 -12.66 4.11 -5.69
CA VAL A 94 -13.05 3.69 -7.06
C VAL A 94 -12.91 2.17 -7.24
N TYR A 95 -11.84 1.58 -6.74
CA TYR A 95 -11.62 0.14 -6.86
C TYR A 95 -12.64 -0.67 -6.05
N LEU A 96 -12.86 -0.33 -4.78
CA LEU A 96 -13.78 -1.04 -3.90
C LEU A 96 -15.22 -0.97 -4.41
N LYS A 97 -15.67 0.19 -4.88
CA LYS A 97 -16.96 0.34 -5.52
C LYS A 97 -17.13 -0.60 -6.72
N ARG A 98 -16.11 -0.71 -7.56
CA ARG A 98 -16.16 -1.57 -8.75
C ARG A 98 -16.18 -3.06 -8.39
N VAL A 99 -15.36 -3.48 -7.42
CA VAL A 99 -15.15 -4.90 -7.12
C VAL A 99 -16.19 -5.45 -6.15
N TYR A 100 -16.56 -4.67 -5.14
CA TYR A 100 -17.44 -5.11 -4.06
C TYR A 100 -18.83 -4.46 -4.11
N GLY A 101 -19.03 -3.49 -4.98
CA GLY A 101 -20.28 -2.72 -5.04
C GLY A 101 -20.53 -1.84 -3.81
N ASP A 102 -19.50 -1.70 -2.95
CA ASP A 102 -19.61 -0.93 -1.71
C ASP A 102 -19.98 0.52 -2.02
N ASP A 103 -21.07 0.99 -1.45
CA ASP A 103 -21.43 2.39 -1.49
C ASP A 103 -20.55 3.17 -0.54
N ILE A 104 -19.47 3.71 -1.10
CA ILE A 104 -18.47 4.49 -0.38
C ILE A 104 -19.02 5.84 0.06
N GLN A 105 -20.19 6.22 -0.43
CA GLN A 105 -20.77 7.52 -0.12
C GLN A 105 -20.96 7.70 1.39
N SER A 106 -21.40 6.66 2.10
CA SER A 106 -21.52 6.68 3.56
C SER A 106 -20.17 6.81 4.28
N VAL A 107 -19.11 6.24 3.69
CA VAL A 107 -17.74 6.38 4.22
C VAL A 107 -17.19 7.79 4.00
N MET A 108 -17.58 8.43 2.91
CA MET A 108 -17.19 9.79 2.59
C MET A 108 -17.91 10.84 3.44
N GLU A 109 -19.11 10.51 3.93
CA GLU A 109 -19.93 11.39 4.76
C GLU A 109 -19.49 11.43 6.23
N ASP A 110 -18.86 10.36 6.75
CA ASP A 110 -18.30 10.33 8.12
C ASP A 110 -16.95 9.59 8.20
N PRO A 111 -15.85 10.25 7.80
CA PRO A 111 -14.52 9.66 7.90
C PRO A 111 -14.07 9.38 9.34
N MET A 112 -14.63 10.07 10.34
CA MET A 112 -14.27 9.84 11.75
C MET A 112 -14.90 8.55 12.28
N MET A 113 -16.12 8.23 11.88
CA MET A 113 -16.69 6.91 12.14
C MET A 113 -15.81 5.83 11.51
N PHE A 114 -15.31 6.07 10.33
CA PHE A 114 -14.41 5.19 9.61
C PHE A 114 -13.07 5.01 10.33
N TYR A 115 -12.51 6.08 10.89
CA TYR A 115 -11.30 6.02 11.70
C TYR A 115 -11.48 5.13 12.93
N SER A 116 -12.62 5.23 13.62
CA SER A 116 -12.92 4.37 14.76
C SER A 116 -13.00 2.89 14.38
N LEU A 117 -13.44 2.57 13.16
CA LEU A 117 -13.46 1.19 12.65
C LEU A 117 -12.05 0.68 12.32
N ILE A 118 -11.13 1.54 11.87
CA ILE A 118 -9.73 1.19 11.65
C ILE A 118 -9.01 0.89 12.97
N GLU A 119 -9.23 1.71 13.98
CA GLU A 119 -8.60 1.55 15.30
C GLU A 119 -9.11 0.32 16.04
N ASN A 120 -10.37 -0.08 15.83
CA ASN A 120 -10.96 -1.25 16.45
C ASN A 120 -10.66 -2.51 15.62
N TYR A 121 -9.45 -3.00 15.73
CA TYR A 121 -9.06 -4.31 15.17
C TYR A 121 -9.77 -5.47 15.91
N PRO A 122 -10.21 -6.54 15.21
CA PRO A 122 -10.02 -6.80 13.77
C PRO A 122 -10.97 -6.01 12.88
N CYS A 123 -10.42 -5.38 11.82
CA CYS A 123 -11.19 -4.68 10.80
C CYS A 123 -11.43 -5.57 9.56
N THR A 124 -12.38 -5.16 8.69
CA THR A 124 -12.57 -5.86 7.42
C THR A 124 -11.47 -5.51 6.41
N GLU A 125 -11.31 -6.33 5.38
CA GLU A 125 -10.36 -6.06 4.28
C GLU A 125 -10.62 -4.70 3.63
N SER A 126 -11.88 -4.36 3.36
CA SER A 126 -12.26 -3.07 2.76
C SER A 126 -11.84 -1.88 3.61
N ILE A 127 -12.02 -1.97 4.92
CA ILE A 127 -11.60 -0.94 5.87
C ILE A 127 -10.09 -0.82 5.90
N ASN A 128 -9.37 -1.94 5.90
CA ASN A 128 -7.91 -1.96 5.90
C ASN A 128 -7.29 -1.22 4.69
N TRP A 129 -8.00 -1.14 3.56
CA TRP A 129 -7.54 -0.40 2.37
C TRP A 129 -7.42 1.10 2.58
N TYR A 130 -8.15 1.65 3.54
CA TYR A 130 -8.12 3.08 3.87
C TYR A 130 -7.20 3.39 5.06
N ARG A 131 -6.69 2.37 5.75
CA ARG A 131 -5.78 2.54 6.89
C ARG A 131 -4.64 3.49 6.54
N PRO A 132 -4.21 4.40 7.43
CA PRO A 132 -3.03 5.22 7.20
C PRO A 132 -1.81 4.39 6.80
N MET A 133 -0.99 4.92 5.91
CA MET A 133 0.18 4.19 5.39
C MET A 133 1.22 3.91 6.48
N VAL A 134 1.36 4.82 7.44
CA VAL A 134 2.27 4.64 8.59
C VAL A 134 1.94 3.39 9.41
N ASP A 135 0.68 2.97 9.47
CA ASP A 135 0.26 1.78 10.23
C ASP A 135 0.71 0.46 9.58
N PHE A 136 1.10 0.51 8.31
CA PHE A 136 1.66 -0.64 7.60
C PHE A 136 3.17 -0.79 7.82
N MET A 137 3.86 0.25 8.30
CA MET A 137 5.31 0.33 8.28
C MET A 137 5.93 0.18 9.66
N SER A 138 7.09 -0.44 9.72
CA SER A 138 7.97 -0.39 10.86
C SER A 138 9.01 0.73 10.69
N GLU A 139 9.73 1.04 11.75
CA GLU A 139 10.83 2.02 11.71
C GLU A 139 11.98 1.62 10.76
N LYS A 140 12.06 0.33 10.42
CA LYS A 140 13.05 -0.22 9.48
C LYS A 140 12.63 -0.12 8.02
N THR A 141 11.39 0.31 7.74
CA THR A 141 10.83 0.33 6.38
C THR A 141 11.45 1.45 5.58
N GLN A 142 12.12 1.08 4.49
CA GLN A 142 12.62 2.02 3.49
C GLN A 142 11.50 2.33 2.50
N VAL A 143 11.34 3.60 2.17
CA VAL A 143 10.16 4.09 1.46
C VAL A 143 10.55 4.75 0.15
N TRP A 144 9.77 4.47 -0.90
CA TRP A 144 9.77 5.21 -2.16
C TRP A 144 8.42 5.88 -2.38
N LYS A 145 8.40 7.08 -2.95
CA LYS A 145 7.14 7.75 -3.30
C LYS A 145 6.68 7.33 -4.68
N PHE A 146 5.41 6.94 -4.79
CA PHE A 146 4.74 6.65 -6.07
C PHE A 146 4.86 7.81 -7.06
N ASP A 147 4.79 9.02 -6.54
CA ASP A 147 4.78 10.26 -7.31
C ASP A 147 6.15 10.58 -7.94
N ASP A 148 7.23 9.95 -7.47
CA ASP A 148 8.59 10.05 -8.04
C ASP A 148 8.80 9.09 -9.24
N GLY A 149 7.76 8.30 -9.62
CA GLY A 149 7.84 7.36 -10.73
C GLY A 149 8.60 6.06 -10.41
N PHE A 150 8.78 5.22 -11.45
CA PHE A 150 9.40 3.89 -11.32
C PHE A 150 10.45 3.63 -12.41
N GLU A 151 11.13 4.68 -12.83
CA GLU A 151 12.19 4.65 -13.84
C GLU A 151 13.52 4.16 -13.24
N GLU A 152 14.63 4.59 -13.83
CA GLU A 152 15.98 4.14 -13.48
C GLU A 152 16.35 4.43 -12.02
N GLU A 153 15.94 5.57 -11.48
CA GLU A 153 16.21 5.96 -10.10
C GLU A 153 15.58 4.99 -9.11
N PHE A 154 14.36 4.56 -9.37
CA PHE A 154 13.67 3.56 -8.53
C PHE A 154 14.40 2.21 -8.57
N THR A 155 14.78 1.73 -9.76
CA THR A 155 15.45 0.43 -9.89
C THR A 155 16.84 0.47 -9.28
N THR A 156 17.55 1.59 -9.37
CA THR A 156 18.85 1.81 -8.71
C THR A 156 18.70 1.80 -7.20
N TRP A 157 17.73 2.54 -6.65
CA TRP A 157 17.45 2.58 -5.22
C TRP A 157 17.09 1.20 -4.68
N LEU A 158 16.14 0.52 -5.31
CA LEU A 158 15.69 -0.80 -4.87
C LEU A 158 16.79 -1.86 -5.03
N GLY A 159 17.51 -1.82 -6.16
CA GLY A 159 18.65 -2.69 -6.43
C GLY A 159 19.78 -2.51 -5.41
N GLY A 160 20.06 -1.28 -5.00
CA GLY A 160 21.02 -0.96 -3.95
C GLY A 160 20.68 -1.58 -2.61
N ILE A 161 19.40 -1.50 -2.19
CA ILE A 161 18.92 -2.12 -0.96
C ILE A 161 19.04 -3.65 -1.03
N LEU A 162 18.63 -4.23 -2.14
CA LEU A 162 18.62 -5.68 -2.32
C LEU A 162 19.97 -6.26 -2.73
N GLY A 163 20.90 -5.40 -3.18
CA GLY A 163 22.21 -5.79 -3.70
C GLY A 163 22.07 -6.70 -4.94
N VAL A 164 21.16 -6.37 -5.83
CA VAL A 164 20.90 -7.04 -7.12
C VAL A 164 20.65 -6.00 -8.20
N ASP A 165 21.01 -6.33 -9.44
CA ASP A 165 20.68 -5.49 -10.59
C ASP A 165 19.23 -5.74 -11.00
N LEU A 166 18.42 -4.67 -11.12
CA LEU A 166 17.00 -4.74 -11.41
C LEU A 166 16.66 -4.07 -12.74
N LYS A 167 15.73 -4.68 -13.47
CA LYS A 167 15.18 -4.13 -14.70
C LYS A 167 13.65 -4.12 -14.63
N PHE A 168 13.07 -2.93 -14.64
CA PHE A 168 11.63 -2.77 -14.69
C PHE A 168 11.16 -2.46 -16.11
N ASP A 169 10.02 -3.01 -16.46
CA ASP A 169 9.32 -2.73 -17.70
C ASP A 169 8.18 -1.75 -17.40
N PRO A 170 8.29 -0.48 -17.82
CA PRO A 170 7.26 0.51 -17.55
C PRO A 170 5.94 0.23 -18.31
N ASN A 171 6.00 -0.62 -19.34
CA ASN A 171 4.84 -0.99 -20.15
C ASN A 171 4.04 -2.15 -19.57
N ILE A 172 4.45 -2.72 -18.45
CA ILE A 172 3.61 -3.66 -17.72
C ILE A 172 2.37 -2.90 -17.23
N GLU A 173 1.29 -3.01 -18.02
CA GLU A 173 0.03 -2.35 -17.69
C GLU A 173 -0.66 -3.04 -16.52
N TYR A 174 -0.88 -2.28 -15.45
CA TYR A 174 -1.83 -2.65 -14.41
C TYR A 174 -2.89 -1.58 -14.29
N ASN A 175 -4.11 -1.93 -14.71
CA ASN A 175 -5.36 -1.23 -14.42
C ASN A 175 -5.18 0.29 -14.27
N LYS A 176 -4.75 0.99 -15.32
CA LYS A 176 -4.79 2.44 -15.38
C LYS A 176 -6.25 2.88 -15.34
N GLN A 177 -6.75 3.16 -14.13
CA GLN A 177 -8.12 3.63 -13.90
C GLN A 177 -8.18 5.17 -14.02
N VAL A 178 -7.49 5.73 -15.00
CA VAL A 178 -7.34 7.19 -15.15
C VAL A 178 -8.70 7.88 -15.30
N ASP A 179 -9.64 7.27 -16.02
CA ASP A 179 -10.90 7.90 -16.36
C ASP A 179 -11.92 7.94 -15.20
N GLU A 180 -11.85 6.99 -14.27
CA GLU A 180 -12.77 6.95 -13.13
C GLU A 180 -12.30 7.82 -11.94
N HIS A 181 -10.98 8.02 -11.78
CA HIS A 181 -10.43 8.89 -10.74
C HIS A 181 -10.91 10.33 -10.88
N ASN A 182 -11.12 10.80 -12.12
CA ASN A 182 -11.59 12.15 -12.39
C ASN A 182 -13.07 12.38 -12.04
N LYS A 183 -13.83 11.31 -11.75
CA LYS A 183 -15.26 11.42 -11.43
C LYS A 183 -15.52 11.65 -9.94
N LEU A 184 -14.59 11.31 -9.08
CA LEU A 184 -14.73 11.50 -7.64
C LEU A 184 -14.13 12.86 -7.26
N LYS A 185 -15.01 13.83 -6.95
CA LYS A 185 -14.59 15.15 -6.48
C LYS A 185 -14.54 15.15 -4.96
N LEU A 186 -13.38 15.47 -4.42
CA LEU A 186 -13.24 15.72 -2.99
C LEU A 186 -13.89 17.08 -2.65
N THR A 187 -14.85 17.07 -1.74
CA THR A 187 -15.40 18.31 -1.16
C THR A 187 -14.42 18.92 -0.17
N PRO A 188 -14.48 20.24 0.11
CA PRO A 188 -13.63 20.85 1.15
C PRO A 188 -13.74 20.17 2.51
N GLU A 189 -14.95 19.77 2.90
CA GLU A 189 -15.20 19.03 4.15
C GLU A 189 -14.50 17.67 4.16
N LEU A 190 -14.63 16.91 3.07
CA LEU A 190 -13.96 15.61 2.94
C LEU A 190 -12.42 15.78 2.96
N ILE A 191 -11.89 16.82 2.31
CA ILE A 191 -10.45 17.12 2.36
C ILE A 191 -10.01 17.39 3.79
N HIS A 192 -10.79 18.16 4.56
CA HIS A 192 -10.50 18.41 5.97
C HIS A 192 -10.45 17.11 6.78
N ASN A 193 -11.46 16.28 6.67
CA ASN A 193 -11.54 15.00 7.35
C ASN A 193 -10.42 14.02 6.94
N LEU A 194 -10.06 13.97 5.65
CA LEU A 194 -8.95 13.15 5.18
C LEU A 194 -7.59 13.65 5.67
N ARG A 195 -7.43 14.96 5.89
CA ARG A 195 -6.22 15.50 6.53
C ARG A 195 -6.07 15.02 7.96
N ASP A 196 -7.17 14.95 8.70
CA ASP A 196 -7.14 14.42 10.07
C ASP A 196 -6.86 12.92 10.08
N LEU A 197 -7.53 12.16 9.23
CA LEU A 197 -7.30 10.71 9.07
C LEU A 197 -5.85 10.38 8.70
N TYR A 198 -5.29 11.10 7.72
CA TYR A 198 -3.95 10.84 7.20
C TYR A 198 -2.89 11.82 7.71
N ARG A 199 -3.11 12.46 8.87
CA ARG A 199 -2.19 13.45 9.42
C ARG A 199 -0.76 12.93 9.51
N LYS A 200 -0.55 11.75 10.05
CA LYS A 200 0.78 11.14 10.18
C LYS A 200 1.41 10.81 8.82
N ASP A 201 0.64 10.35 7.85
CA ASP A 201 1.11 10.11 6.48
C ASP A 201 1.57 11.43 5.83
N ILE A 202 0.79 12.49 6.02
CA ILE A 202 1.09 13.82 5.50
C ILE A 202 2.36 14.36 6.15
N GLU A 203 2.42 14.39 7.48
CA GLU A 203 3.60 14.89 8.21
C GLU A 203 4.89 14.17 7.83
N GLN A 204 4.81 12.86 7.63
CA GLN A 204 5.99 12.04 7.37
C GLN A 204 6.41 12.00 5.90
N PHE A 205 5.46 11.95 4.97
CA PHE A 205 5.76 11.70 3.55
C PHE A 205 5.41 12.84 2.61
N TYR A 206 4.43 13.69 2.97
CA TYR A 206 3.87 14.74 2.10
C TYR A 206 3.65 16.03 2.87
N PRO A 207 4.67 16.59 3.56
CA PRO A 207 4.52 17.77 4.41
C PRO A 207 3.97 19.00 3.67
N GLU A 208 4.16 19.07 2.35
CA GLU A 208 3.59 20.11 1.48
C GLU A 208 2.04 20.12 1.49
N LEU A 209 1.39 19.02 1.86
CA LEU A 209 -0.07 18.92 1.96
C LEU A 209 -0.61 19.37 3.33
N ALA A 210 0.26 19.67 4.29
CA ALA A 210 -0.15 20.10 5.64
C ALA A 210 -0.72 21.53 5.65
N THR A 211 -0.27 22.38 4.71
CA THR A 211 -0.80 23.75 4.58
C THR A 211 -2.23 23.72 4.07
N PRO A 212 -3.15 24.49 4.69
CA PRO A 212 -4.49 24.67 4.12
C PRO A 212 -4.36 25.22 2.68
N PHE A 213 -5.21 24.73 1.78
CA PHE A 213 -5.41 25.46 0.52
C PHE A 213 -5.88 26.87 0.90
N GLU A 214 -5.12 27.90 0.56
CA GLU A 214 -5.64 29.25 0.55
C GLU A 214 -6.81 29.21 -0.42
N GLU A 215 -8.03 29.40 0.08
CA GLU A 215 -9.20 29.58 -0.76
C GLU A 215 -8.88 30.80 -1.64
N GLY A 216 -8.56 30.53 -2.90
CA GLY A 216 -8.32 31.57 -3.88
C GLY A 216 -9.54 32.48 -3.96
N THR A 217 -9.34 33.71 -3.56
CA THR A 217 -10.26 34.85 -3.69
C THR A 217 -10.81 34.99 -5.11
#